data_ebc2a5f2a65e28f563660881e2c3fe4f
#
_entry.id   ebc2a5f2a65e28f563660881e2c3fe4f
#
_cell.length_a   1.000
_cell.length_b   1.000
_cell.length_c   1.000
_cell.angle_alpha   90.00
_cell.angle_beta   90.00
_cell.angle_gamma   90.00
#
_symmetry.space_group_name_H-M   'P 1'
#
loop_
_entity.id
_entity.type
_entity.pdbx_description
1 polymer ?
#
loop_
_entity_poly.entity_id
_entity_poly.type
_entity_poly.pdbx_seq_one_letter_code
_entity_poly.pdbx_strand_id
1 'polypeptide(L)'
;IKVAAAARKGLTSFRLMNAVANYLRAVPVEMAIVITMTDNEAMAPILAGRVGMPPFHPINRLVINYIFPLFRPQVTGGYQIRSFRESDLDHLTRLFTDFFRNYSLTFEWTPKRLSALLNQPNFSSENILIATKNGRPVAALTWWDQASFKRTIIEQYGGGLKTLSGILKPLKILPRAGEPLNELHIRYIVYEEEHTSAARDLIRYLINEKKRKYRLFRIGFQQNSPLAALLSGLPHLKIHLNCYIASDKKDDETRLLISGLRQGQIWEDLSLH
;
A
#
# COMPACT_ATOMS: atom_id res chain seq x y z
N ILE A 1 -12.41 -7.05 -7.45
CA ILE A 1 -13.73 -7.74 -7.56
C ILE A 1 -13.64 -9.07 -6.83
N LYS A 2 -14.54 -9.31 -5.88
CA LYS A 2 -14.65 -10.59 -5.16
C LYS A 2 -16.00 -11.21 -5.47
N VAL A 3 -16.00 -12.50 -5.82
CA VAL A 3 -17.21 -13.29 -6.08
C VAL A 3 -17.32 -14.36 -5.00
N ALA A 4 -18.51 -14.49 -4.41
CA ALA A 4 -18.78 -15.52 -3.40
C ALA A 4 -18.48 -16.92 -3.97
N ALA A 5 -17.96 -17.83 -3.14
CA ALA A 5 -17.52 -19.15 -3.57
C ALA A 5 -18.61 -19.92 -4.32
N ALA A 6 -19.87 -19.84 -3.85
CA ALA A 6 -21.02 -20.46 -4.49
C ALA A 6 -21.33 -19.94 -5.91
N ALA A 7 -20.93 -18.69 -6.22
CA ALA A 7 -21.17 -18.03 -7.51
C ALA A 7 -19.98 -18.10 -8.47
N ARG A 8 -18.82 -18.64 -8.05
CA ARG A 8 -17.59 -18.69 -8.87
C ARG A 8 -17.69 -19.64 -10.07
N LYS A 9 -18.54 -20.65 -10.02
CA LYS A 9 -18.70 -21.65 -11.09
C LYS A 9 -19.65 -21.23 -12.21
N GLY A 10 -20.30 -20.05 -12.12
CA GLY A 10 -21.28 -19.57 -13.10
C GLY A 10 -20.80 -18.37 -13.91
N LEU A 11 -21.71 -17.80 -14.70
CA LEU A 11 -21.48 -16.59 -15.50
C LEU A 11 -21.37 -15.29 -14.65
N THR A 12 -21.49 -15.39 -13.33
CA THR A 12 -21.51 -14.20 -12.45
C THR A 12 -20.24 -13.37 -12.56
N SER A 13 -19.06 -14.01 -12.56
CA SER A 13 -17.78 -13.31 -12.73
C SER A 13 -17.72 -12.60 -14.09
N PHE A 14 -18.17 -13.26 -15.15
CA PHE A 14 -18.23 -12.69 -16.50
C PHE A 14 -19.19 -11.49 -16.56
N ARG A 15 -20.41 -11.62 -16.03
CA ARG A 15 -21.40 -10.53 -15.99
C ARG A 15 -20.88 -9.32 -15.20
N LEU A 16 -20.21 -9.59 -14.08
CA LEU A 16 -19.62 -8.54 -13.26
C LEU A 16 -18.47 -7.83 -13.98
N MET A 17 -17.61 -8.56 -14.69
CA MET A 17 -16.53 -7.96 -15.49
C MET A 17 -17.09 -7.14 -16.65
N ASN A 18 -18.13 -7.62 -17.35
CA ASN A 18 -18.80 -6.83 -18.38
C ASN A 18 -19.43 -5.54 -17.83
N ALA A 19 -20.05 -5.59 -16.65
CA ALA A 19 -20.60 -4.40 -16.01
C ALA A 19 -19.50 -3.38 -15.69
N VAL A 20 -18.33 -3.84 -15.19
CA VAL A 20 -17.17 -2.98 -14.97
C VAL A 20 -16.64 -2.39 -16.28
N ALA A 21 -16.51 -3.20 -17.34
CA ALA A 21 -16.06 -2.71 -18.64
C ALA A 21 -17.01 -1.64 -19.21
N ASN A 22 -18.32 -1.86 -19.12
CA ASN A 22 -19.32 -0.90 -19.56
C ASN A 22 -19.28 0.40 -18.72
N TYR A 23 -19.12 0.27 -17.41
CA TYR A 23 -18.95 1.42 -16.53
C TYR A 23 -17.71 2.23 -16.91
N LEU A 24 -16.54 1.60 -17.10
CA LEU A 24 -15.31 2.28 -17.51
C LEU A 24 -15.44 3.02 -18.85
N ARG A 25 -16.22 2.48 -19.79
CA ARG A 25 -16.51 3.16 -21.06
C ARG A 25 -17.47 4.35 -20.92
N ALA A 26 -18.36 4.30 -19.93
CA ALA A 26 -19.35 5.34 -19.69
C ALA A 26 -18.82 6.54 -18.88
N VAL A 27 -17.73 6.38 -18.13
CA VAL A 27 -17.13 7.44 -17.33
C VAL A 27 -15.92 8.03 -18.06
N PRO A 28 -15.62 9.33 -17.88
CA PRO A 28 -14.50 10.01 -18.54
C PRO A 28 -13.17 9.64 -17.86
N VAL A 29 -12.83 8.34 -17.85
CA VAL A 29 -11.54 7.84 -17.36
C VAL A 29 -10.65 7.50 -18.57
N GLU A 30 -9.43 7.97 -18.54
CA GLU A 30 -8.46 7.71 -19.61
C GLU A 30 -7.83 6.32 -19.48
N MET A 31 -7.71 5.83 -18.26
CA MET A 31 -7.13 4.52 -17.99
C MET A 31 -7.62 3.94 -16.66
N ALA A 32 -7.57 2.63 -16.57
CA ALA A 32 -7.87 1.88 -15.36
C ALA A 32 -6.61 1.14 -14.87
N ILE A 33 -6.40 1.18 -13.55
CA ILE A 33 -5.31 0.45 -12.90
C ILE A 33 -5.86 -0.84 -12.32
N VAL A 34 -5.18 -1.95 -12.56
CA VAL A 34 -5.48 -3.24 -11.94
C VAL A 34 -4.25 -3.77 -11.23
N ILE A 35 -4.45 -4.13 -9.97
CA ILE A 35 -3.43 -4.76 -9.14
C ILE A 35 -3.90 -6.18 -8.83
N THR A 36 -3.04 -7.15 -9.07
CA THR A 36 -3.33 -8.56 -8.80
C THR A 36 -2.12 -9.27 -8.21
N MET A 37 -2.35 -10.33 -7.45
CA MET A 37 -1.26 -11.20 -6.97
C MET A 37 -0.56 -11.85 -8.18
N THR A 38 0.76 -12.05 -8.06
CA THR A 38 1.58 -12.60 -9.15
C THR A 38 1.19 -14.02 -9.56
N ASP A 39 0.62 -14.78 -8.65
CA ASP A 39 0.18 -16.18 -8.83
C ASP A 39 -1.33 -16.33 -9.13
N ASN A 40 -2.02 -15.22 -9.45
CA ASN A 40 -3.45 -15.25 -9.77
C ASN A 40 -3.70 -15.60 -11.23
N GLU A 41 -3.55 -16.89 -11.57
CA GLU A 41 -3.77 -17.42 -12.93
C GLU A 41 -5.20 -17.18 -13.45
N ALA A 42 -6.19 -17.10 -12.57
CA ALA A 42 -7.58 -16.84 -12.95
C ALA A 42 -7.77 -15.46 -13.61
N MET A 43 -6.86 -14.51 -13.36
CA MET A 43 -6.88 -13.18 -13.99
C MET A 43 -6.26 -13.15 -15.38
N ALA A 44 -5.46 -14.14 -15.78
CA ALA A 44 -4.73 -14.14 -17.05
C ALA A 44 -5.63 -13.92 -18.28
N PRO A 45 -6.82 -14.57 -18.44
CA PRO A 45 -7.71 -14.32 -19.58
C PRO A 45 -8.26 -12.88 -19.60
N ILE A 46 -8.53 -12.30 -18.44
CA ILE A 46 -9.05 -10.94 -18.29
C ILE A 46 -7.96 -9.93 -18.68
N LEU A 47 -6.75 -10.13 -18.17
CA LEU A 47 -5.60 -9.28 -18.47
C LEU A 47 -5.19 -9.33 -19.95
N ALA A 48 -5.46 -10.44 -20.63
CA ALA A 48 -5.28 -10.59 -22.08
C ALA A 48 -6.39 -9.93 -22.93
N GLY A 49 -7.31 -9.17 -22.32
CA GLY A 49 -8.39 -8.48 -23.04
C GLY A 49 -9.56 -9.39 -23.45
N ARG A 50 -9.64 -10.59 -22.89
CA ARG A 50 -10.80 -11.45 -23.09
C ARG A 50 -12.00 -10.92 -22.30
N VAL A 51 -13.20 -11.46 -22.58
CA VAL A 51 -14.47 -11.12 -21.90
C VAL A 51 -14.88 -9.64 -22.04
N GLY A 52 -14.51 -9.01 -23.17
CA GLY A 52 -14.89 -7.62 -23.45
C GLY A 52 -14.10 -6.54 -22.71
N MET A 53 -13.06 -6.93 -21.98
CA MET A 53 -12.14 -5.97 -21.36
C MET A 53 -11.09 -5.49 -22.38
N PRO A 54 -10.61 -4.23 -22.29
CA PRO A 54 -9.43 -3.81 -23.01
C PRO A 54 -8.20 -4.62 -22.56
N PRO A 55 -7.17 -4.78 -23.41
CA PRO A 55 -5.94 -5.42 -22.99
C PRO A 55 -5.26 -4.63 -21.88
N PHE A 56 -4.70 -5.33 -20.90
CA PHE A 56 -3.97 -4.73 -19.80
C PHE A 56 -2.47 -4.78 -20.06
N HIS A 57 -1.81 -3.65 -19.95
CA HIS A 57 -0.37 -3.51 -20.12
C HIS A 57 0.33 -3.58 -18.77
N PRO A 58 1.26 -4.52 -18.54
CA PRO A 58 2.03 -4.54 -17.31
C PRO A 58 2.90 -3.29 -17.23
N ILE A 59 2.86 -2.60 -16.10
CA ILE A 59 3.67 -1.40 -15.87
C ILE A 59 4.76 -1.63 -14.82
N ASN A 60 4.40 -2.22 -13.69
CA ASN A 60 5.35 -2.38 -12.60
C ASN A 60 4.99 -3.54 -11.68
N ARG A 61 5.90 -3.86 -10.75
CA ARG A 61 5.64 -4.79 -9.65
C ARG A 61 5.61 -4.04 -8.33
N LEU A 62 4.62 -4.34 -7.53
CA LEU A 62 4.45 -3.81 -6.19
C LEU A 62 4.72 -4.91 -5.17
N VAL A 63 5.10 -4.53 -3.97
CA VAL A 63 5.38 -5.46 -2.87
C VAL A 63 4.67 -4.97 -1.63
N ILE A 64 3.87 -5.84 -1.03
CA ILE A 64 3.36 -5.65 0.32
C ILE A 64 4.31 -6.37 1.27
N ASN A 65 4.83 -5.63 2.25
CA ASN A 65 5.69 -6.15 3.29
C ASN A 65 4.89 -6.28 4.58
N TYR A 66 4.79 -7.51 5.11
CA TYR A 66 4.22 -7.80 6.41
C TYR A 66 5.34 -7.92 7.43
N ILE A 67 5.51 -6.90 8.25
CA ILE A 67 6.57 -6.81 9.26
C ILE A 67 6.07 -7.50 10.53
N PHE A 68 6.91 -8.40 11.08
CA PHE A 68 6.66 -9.12 12.32
C PHE A 68 7.37 -8.40 13.48
N PRO A 69 6.66 -7.88 14.48
CA PRO A 69 7.27 -7.18 15.61
C PRO A 69 7.85 -8.16 16.66
N LEU A 70 8.77 -9.05 16.23
CA LEU A 70 9.33 -10.13 17.06
C LEU A 70 10.19 -9.59 18.20
N PHE A 71 10.81 -8.43 18.01
CA PHE A 71 11.65 -7.77 19.01
C PHE A 71 11.33 -6.26 19.04
N ARG A 72 12.06 -5.53 19.87
CA ARG A 72 11.98 -4.08 19.96
C ARG A 72 13.08 -3.46 19.10
N PRO A 73 12.77 -2.96 17.88
CA PRO A 73 13.79 -2.37 17.02
C PRO A 73 14.36 -1.10 17.66
N GLN A 74 15.68 -0.94 17.54
CA GLN A 74 16.36 0.24 18.07
C GLN A 74 16.03 1.48 17.23
N VAL A 75 15.65 2.56 17.88
CA VAL A 75 15.53 3.91 17.32
C VAL A 75 16.85 4.64 17.57
N THR A 76 17.39 5.31 16.56
CA THR A 76 18.74 5.91 16.66
C THR A 76 18.80 7.13 17.58
N GLY A 77 17.65 7.76 17.88
CA GLY A 77 17.54 8.87 18.82
C GLY A 77 17.98 10.25 18.29
N GLY A 78 18.35 10.31 17.01
CA GLY A 78 18.81 11.59 16.38
C GLY A 78 17.68 12.55 16.04
N TYR A 79 16.42 12.16 16.27
CA TYR A 79 15.23 12.94 15.92
C TYR A 79 14.24 12.94 17.07
N GLN A 80 13.53 14.05 17.23
CA GLN A 80 12.34 14.13 18.09
C GLN A 80 11.14 13.58 17.30
N ILE A 81 10.45 12.56 17.82
CA ILE A 81 9.27 11.98 17.19
C ILE A 81 8.03 12.39 18.00
N ARG A 82 7.03 12.91 17.31
CA ARG A 82 5.77 13.34 17.88
C ARG A 82 4.60 13.18 16.90
N SER A 83 3.37 13.29 17.39
CA SER A 83 2.19 13.38 16.54
C SER A 83 2.10 14.74 15.84
N PHE A 84 1.36 14.74 14.73
CA PHE A 84 1.02 15.93 13.96
C PHE A 84 0.27 16.97 14.79
N ARG A 85 0.56 18.25 14.51
CA ARG A 85 -0.17 19.42 14.98
C ARG A 85 -0.63 20.24 13.78
N GLU A 86 -1.71 20.99 13.93
CA GLU A 86 -2.24 21.82 12.84
C GLU A 86 -1.19 22.83 12.30
N SER A 87 -0.34 23.33 13.17
CA SER A 87 0.80 24.20 12.79
C SER A 87 1.83 23.55 11.86
N ASP A 88 1.80 22.23 11.71
CA ASP A 88 2.69 21.49 10.81
C ASP A 88 2.14 21.38 9.38
N LEU A 89 0.88 21.75 9.16
CA LEU A 89 0.16 21.44 7.92
C LEU A 89 0.90 21.91 6.66
N ASP A 90 1.32 23.18 6.64
CA ASP A 90 1.99 23.75 5.47
C ASP A 90 3.36 23.10 5.22
N HIS A 91 4.09 22.83 6.30
CA HIS A 91 5.40 22.21 6.19
C HIS A 91 5.29 20.75 5.72
N LEU A 92 4.33 20.04 6.30
CA LEU A 92 4.06 18.66 5.93
C LEU A 92 3.54 18.55 4.49
N THR A 93 2.71 19.49 4.04
CA THR A 93 2.25 19.54 2.64
C THR A 93 3.44 19.70 1.69
N ARG A 94 4.38 20.60 1.99
CA ARG A 94 5.60 20.76 1.18
C ARG A 94 6.43 19.46 1.17
N LEU A 95 6.64 18.85 2.32
CA LEU A 95 7.39 17.59 2.42
C LEU A 95 6.75 16.47 1.58
N PHE A 96 5.42 16.34 1.59
CA PHE A 96 4.70 15.40 0.74
C PHE A 96 4.85 15.74 -0.75
N THR A 97 4.69 17.01 -1.12
CA THR A 97 4.81 17.47 -2.51
C THR A 97 6.22 17.19 -3.04
N ASP A 98 7.25 17.52 -2.27
CA ASP A 98 8.65 17.33 -2.69
C ASP A 98 9.00 15.85 -2.79
N PHE A 99 8.58 15.04 -1.84
CA PHE A 99 8.83 13.59 -1.87
C PHE A 99 8.16 12.91 -3.06
N PHE A 100 6.87 13.23 -3.31
CA PHE A 100 6.10 12.58 -4.37
C PHE A 100 6.31 13.19 -5.75
N ARG A 101 7.09 14.27 -5.91
CA ARG A 101 7.37 14.91 -7.20
C ARG A 101 7.91 13.94 -8.24
N ASN A 102 8.70 12.96 -7.82
CA ASN A 102 9.34 11.98 -8.68
C ASN A 102 8.55 10.67 -8.83
N TYR A 103 7.32 10.63 -8.29
CA TYR A 103 6.44 9.46 -8.40
C TYR A 103 5.28 9.76 -9.33
N SER A 104 5.02 8.84 -10.24
CA SER A 104 3.79 8.82 -11.04
C SER A 104 2.65 8.14 -10.27
N LEU A 105 1.41 8.32 -10.73
CA LEU A 105 0.18 7.80 -10.13
C LEU A 105 -0.06 8.29 -8.69
N THR A 106 0.55 9.40 -8.32
CA THR A 106 0.33 10.06 -7.04
C THR A 106 -0.67 11.20 -7.20
N PHE A 107 -1.10 11.72 -6.07
CA PHE A 107 -1.97 12.89 -6.03
C PHE A 107 -1.15 14.17 -5.96
N GLU A 108 -1.70 15.27 -6.44
CA GLU A 108 -1.24 16.59 -6.06
C GLU A 108 -1.51 16.81 -4.57
N TRP A 109 -0.47 17.02 -3.79
CA TRP A 109 -0.59 17.23 -2.36
C TRP A 109 -0.85 18.71 -2.06
N THR A 110 -2.00 18.98 -1.47
CA THR A 110 -2.44 20.30 -1.02
C THR A 110 -2.81 20.25 0.46
N PRO A 111 -2.83 21.39 1.18
CA PRO A 111 -3.28 21.43 2.58
C PRO A 111 -4.67 20.82 2.75
N LYS A 112 -5.60 21.11 1.81
CA LYS A 112 -6.96 20.54 1.80
C LYS A 112 -6.94 19.01 1.70
N ARG A 113 -6.10 18.44 0.83
CA ARG A 113 -5.99 16.99 0.67
C ARG A 113 -5.35 16.33 1.89
N LEU A 114 -4.33 16.93 2.46
CA LEU A 114 -3.70 16.41 3.67
C LEU A 114 -4.67 16.46 4.85
N SER A 115 -5.40 17.54 5.02
CA SER A 115 -6.46 17.66 6.04
C SER A 115 -7.60 16.66 5.82
N ALA A 116 -7.91 16.31 4.57
CA ALA A 116 -8.94 15.32 4.25
C ALA A 116 -8.60 13.90 4.76
N LEU A 117 -7.32 13.59 5.02
CA LEU A 117 -6.95 12.34 5.68
C LEU A 117 -7.54 12.26 7.09
N LEU A 118 -7.61 13.39 7.82
CA LEU A 118 -8.13 13.45 9.18
C LEU A 118 -9.64 13.17 9.27
N ASN A 119 -10.35 13.27 8.14
CA ASN A 119 -11.78 12.98 8.04
C ASN A 119 -12.07 11.50 7.70
N GLN A 120 -11.04 10.67 7.54
CA GLN A 120 -11.25 9.25 7.24
C GLN A 120 -11.64 8.47 8.51
N PRO A 121 -12.43 7.40 8.38
CA PRO A 121 -12.79 6.57 9.52
C PRO A 121 -11.55 6.06 10.28
N ASN A 122 -11.53 6.19 11.60
CA ASN A 122 -10.42 5.80 12.48
C ASN A 122 -9.07 6.46 12.13
N PHE A 123 -9.09 7.67 11.57
CA PHE A 123 -7.90 8.44 11.29
C PHE A 123 -7.97 9.79 12.00
N SER A 124 -6.92 10.15 12.71
CA SER A 124 -6.81 11.40 13.48
C SER A 124 -5.39 11.96 13.37
N SER A 125 -5.13 13.08 14.00
CA SER A 125 -3.79 13.66 14.12
C SER A 125 -2.76 12.71 14.75
N GLU A 126 -3.18 11.80 15.62
CA GLU A 126 -2.32 10.78 16.22
C GLU A 126 -1.83 9.74 15.20
N ASN A 127 -2.54 9.59 14.08
CA ASN A 127 -2.18 8.69 13.00
C ASN A 127 -1.08 9.25 12.07
N ILE A 128 -0.63 10.46 12.33
CA ILE A 128 0.47 11.11 11.61
C ILE A 128 1.61 11.32 12.59
N LEU A 129 2.70 10.59 12.41
CA LEU A 129 3.94 10.76 13.16
C LEU A 129 4.91 11.63 12.38
N ILE A 130 5.56 12.55 13.04
CA ILE A 130 6.54 13.48 12.47
C ILE A 130 7.86 13.31 13.22
N ALA A 131 8.95 13.18 12.47
CA ALA A 131 10.29 13.29 12.98
C ALA A 131 10.82 14.71 12.72
N THR A 132 11.29 15.37 13.76
CA THR A 132 11.85 16.73 13.68
C THR A 132 13.33 16.73 14.00
N LYS A 133 14.08 17.62 13.33
CA LYS A 133 15.46 17.96 13.62
C LYS A 133 15.57 19.47 13.80
N ASN A 134 16.11 19.93 14.92
CA ASN A 134 16.17 21.35 15.25
C ASN A 134 14.79 22.04 15.16
N GLY A 135 13.73 21.36 15.61
CA GLY A 135 12.36 21.86 15.57
C GLY A 135 11.64 21.79 14.22
N ARG A 136 12.35 21.49 13.11
CA ARG A 136 11.80 21.40 11.75
C ARG A 136 11.40 19.96 11.41
N PRO A 137 10.19 19.70 10.91
CA PRO A 137 9.82 18.40 10.34
C PRO A 137 10.73 18.01 9.17
N VAL A 138 11.31 16.81 9.21
CA VAL A 138 12.20 16.27 8.17
C VAL A 138 11.73 14.92 7.62
N ALA A 139 10.82 14.27 8.33
CA ALA A 139 10.14 13.06 7.87
C ALA A 139 8.76 12.94 8.50
N ALA A 140 7.86 12.27 7.82
CA ALA A 140 6.55 11.93 8.34
C ALA A 140 6.13 10.52 7.92
N LEU A 141 5.31 9.89 8.77
CA LEU A 141 4.72 8.59 8.52
C LEU A 141 3.24 8.64 8.91
N THR A 142 2.37 8.10 8.07
CA THR A 142 0.97 7.91 8.43
C THR A 142 0.65 6.44 8.60
N TRP A 143 -0.22 6.14 9.57
CA TRP A 143 -0.68 4.78 9.81
C TRP A 143 -2.20 4.74 9.99
N TRP A 144 -2.81 3.59 9.71
CA TRP A 144 -4.26 3.45 9.69
C TRP A 144 -4.72 2.09 10.23
N ASP A 145 -5.60 2.13 11.23
CA ASP A 145 -6.35 0.97 11.72
C ASP A 145 -7.66 0.85 10.95
N GLN A 146 -7.75 -0.13 10.08
CA GLN A 146 -8.91 -0.36 9.22
C GLN A 146 -9.87 -1.44 9.77
N ALA A 147 -9.60 -2.02 10.93
CA ALA A 147 -10.30 -3.20 11.42
C ALA A 147 -11.83 -3.05 11.58
N SER A 148 -12.33 -1.80 11.72
CA SER A 148 -13.76 -1.52 11.86
C SER A 148 -14.54 -1.65 10.53
N PHE A 149 -13.88 -1.46 9.38
CA PHE A 149 -14.56 -1.46 8.07
C PHE A 149 -13.90 -2.40 7.05
N LYS A 150 -12.66 -2.83 7.26
CA LYS A 150 -11.93 -3.74 6.39
C LYS A 150 -11.15 -4.75 7.21
N ARG A 151 -11.27 -6.03 6.88
CA ARG A 151 -10.54 -7.11 7.53
C ARG A 151 -9.92 -8.02 6.49
N THR A 152 -8.63 -8.31 6.63
CA THR A 152 -7.94 -9.31 5.83
C THR A 152 -8.12 -10.67 6.49
N ILE A 153 -8.71 -11.63 5.80
CA ILE A 153 -8.91 -13.00 6.28
C ILE A 153 -8.11 -13.94 5.39
N ILE A 154 -7.25 -14.75 5.99
CA ILE A 154 -6.52 -15.81 5.30
C ILE A 154 -7.34 -17.09 5.39
N GLU A 155 -8.00 -17.48 4.31
CA GLU A 155 -8.79 -18.70 4.26
C GLU A 155 -7.91 -19.96 4.36
N GLN A 156 -6.72 -19.92 3.73
CA GLN A 156 -5.79 -21.05 3.71
C GLN A 156 -4.35 -20.55 3.59
N TYR A 157 -3.44 -21.18 4.31
CA TYR A 157 -2.01 -20.96 4.20
C TYR A 157 -1.43 -21.89 3.14
N GLY A 158 -0.83 -21.34 2.08
CA GLY A 158 -0.20 -22.07 0.98
C GLY A 158 1.32 -21.93 0.95
N GLY A 159 2.01 -22.77 0.16
CA GLY A 159 3.45 -22.65 -0.09
C GLY A 159 4.32 -22.53 1.16
N GLY A 160 5.35 -21.71 1.10
CA GLY A 160 6.26 -21.44 2.22
C GLY A 160 5.58 -20.84 3.46
N LEU A 161 4.46 -20.16 3.29
CA LEU A 161 3.68 -19.62 4.40
C LEU A 161 3.02 -20.72 5.24
N LYS A 162 2.73 -21.90 4.65
CA LYS A 162 2.22 -23.06 5.37
C LYS A 162 3.25 -23.57 6.39
N THR A 163 4.51 -23.65 6.00
CA THR A 163 5.61 -24.06 6.90
C THR A 163 5.84 -23.03 7.99
N LEU A 164 5.95 -21.74 7.63
CA LEU A 164 6.06 -20.63 8.60
C LEU A 164 4.88 -20.56 9.57
N SER A 165 3.67 -20.86 9.12
CA SER A 165 2.48 -20.84 9.96
C SER A 165 2.55 -21.84 11.10
N GLY A 166 3.25 -22.96 10.94
CA GLY A 166 3.50 -23.92 12.01
C GLY A 166 4.25 -23.33 13.21
N ILE A 167 5.17 -22.41 12.97
CA ILE A 167 5.94 -21.72 14.00
C ILE A 167 5.24 -20.46 14.49
N LEU A 168 4.65 -19.69 13.59
CA LEU A 168 4.10 -18.36 13.91
C LEU A 168 2.71 -18.40 14.55
N LYS A 169 1.91 -19.45 14.33
CA LYS A 169 0.61 -19.64 14.98
C LYS A 169 0.70 -19.86 16.51
N PRO A 170 1.55 -20.76 17.01
CA PRO A 170 1.73 -20.92 18.46
C PRO A 170 2.17 -19.63 19.14
N LEU A 171 2.95 -18.79 18.47
CA LEU A 171 3.36 -17.47 18.94
C LEU A 171 2.26 -16.40 18.80
N LYS A 172 1.06 -16.77 18.32
CA LYS A 172 -0.08 -15.85 18.06
C LYS A 172 0.27 -14.68 17.15
N ILE A 173 1.26 -14.85 16.28
CA ILE A 173 1.65 -13.84 15.29
C ILE A 173 0.74 -13.92 14.07
N LEU A 174 0.43 -15.15 13.62
CA LEU A 174 -0.55 -15.40 12.58
C LEU A 174 -1.83 -15.98 13.19
N PRO A 175 -3.03 -15.56 12.73
CA PRO A 175 -4.30 -16.10 13.15
C PRO A 175 -4.50 -17.55 12.66
N ARG A 176 -5.55 -18.20 13.11
CA ARG A 176 -6.02 -19.44 12.47
C ARG A 176 -6.62 -19.11 11.09
N ALA A 177 -6.66 -20.11 10.21
CA ALA A 177 -7.38 -19.96 8.94
C ALA A 177 -8.86 -19.61 9.21
N GLY A 178 -9.37 -18.62 8.48
CA GLY A 178 -10.72 -18.08 8.68
C GLY A 178 -10.81 -16.93 9.70
N GLU A 179 -9.77 -16.68 10.49
CA GLU A 179 -9.74 -15.53 11.42
C GLU A 179 -9.12 -14.29 10.76
N PRO A 180 -9.53 -13.07 11.15
CA PRO A 180 -8.95 -11.85 10.62
C PRO A 180 -7.51 -11.63 11.11
N LEU A 181 -6.68 -11.05 10.25
CA LEU A 181 -5.36 -10.56 10.62
C LEU A 181 -5.49 -9.39 11.60
N ASN A 182 -4.67 -9.40 12.65
CA ASN A 182 -4.48 -8.25 13.51
C ASN A 182 -3.32 -7.41 12.95
N GLU A 183 -3.64 -6.51 12.02
CA GLU A 183 -2.67 -5.74 11.26
C GLU A 183 -2.88 -4.22 11.39
N LEU A 184 -1.78 -3.48 11.30
CA LEU A 184 -1.74 -2.02 11.21
C LEU A 184 -1.13 -1.63 9.87
N HIS A 185 -1.79 -0.74 9.14
CA HIS A 185 -1.31 -0.28 7.84
C HIS A 185 -0.43 0.97 8.00
N ILE A 186 0.82 0.90 7.53
CA ILE A 186 1.65 2.08 7.26
C ILE A 186 1.30 2.53 5.86
N ARG A 187 0.79 3.75 5.72
CA ARG A 187 0.15 4.20 4.47
C ARG A 187 1.08 5.08 3.65
N TYR A 188 1.55 6.16 4.24
CA TYR A 188 2.50 7.08 3.61
C TYR A 188 3.74 7.19 4.49
N ILE A 189 4.89 7.25 3.84
CA ILE A 189 6.15 7.62 4.46
C ILE A 189 6.87 8.57 3.52
N VAL A 190 7.19 9.75 4.02
CA VAL A 190 7.85 10.83 3.29
C VAL A 190 9.01 11.36 4.12
N TYR A 191 10.09 11.75 3.46
CA TYR A 191 11.28 12.27 4.14
C TYR A 191 12.13 13.07 3.18
N GLU A 192 12.92 14.00 3.70
CA GLU A 192 13.99 14.64 2.98
C GLU A 192 15.14 13.65 2.74
N GLU A 193 15.76 13.65 1.58
CA GLU A 193 16.72 12.63 1.13
C GLU A 193 17.85 12.41 2.14
N GLU A 194 18.40 13.48 2.70
CA GLU A 194 19.44 13.46 3.72
C GLU A 194 18.95 12.94 5.09
N HIS A 195 17.67 12.77 5.28
CA HIS A 195 17.02 12.34 6.50
C HIS A 195 16.34 10.95 6.39
N THR A 196 16.87 10.06 5.55
CA THR A 196 16.37 8.67 5.41
C THR A 196 16.35 7.90 6.75
N SER A 197 17.28 8.19 7.64
CA SER A 197 17.32 7.60 8.99
C SER A 197 16.12 8.02 9.84
N ALA A 198 15.58 9.24 9.68
CA ALA A 198 14.37 9.69 10.34
C ALA A 198 13.16 8.86 9.93
N ALA A 199 13.00 8.56 8.63
CA ALA A 199 11.94 7.70 8.14
C ALA A 199 12.04 6.27 8.71
N ARG A 200 13.26 5.73 8.81
CA ARG A 200 13.51 4.43 9.44
C ARG A 200 13.13 4.44 10.92
N ASP A 201 13.50 5.49 11.62
CA ASP A 201 13.18 5.65 13.04
C ASP A 201 11.68 5.80 13.29
N LEU A 202 10.94 6.46 12.40
CA LEU A 202 9.47 6.53 12.47
C LEU A 202 8.81 5.15 12.39
N ILE A 203 9.25 4.28 11.47
CA ILE A 203 8.74 2.90 11.37
C ILE A 203 9.03 2.14 12.67
N ARG A 204 10.26 2.20 13.16
CA ARG A 204 10.69 1.51 14.38
C ARG A 204 9.97 2.01 15.62
N TYR A 205 9.79 3.31 15.73
CA TYR A 205 9.02 3.95 16.78
C TYR A 205 7.57 3.47 16.77
N LEU A 206 6.90 3.52 15.61
CA LEU A 206 5.52 3.03 15.46
C LEU A 206 5.38 1.56 15.88
N ILE A 207 6.30 0.69 15.45
CA ILE A 207 6.32 -0.72 15.85
C ILE A 207 6.45 -0.83 17.38
N ASN A 208 7.36 -0.11 18.00
CA ASN A 208 7.58 -0.15 19.44
C ASN A 208 6.34 0.26 20.24
N GLU A 209 5.66 1.32 19.78
CA GLU A 209 4.46 1.86 20.43
C GLU A 209 3.23 0.95 20.25
N LYS A 210 3.09 0.34 19.08
CA LYS A 210 1.84 -0.35 18.69
C LYS A 210 1.91 -1.88 18.76
N LYS A 211 3.08 -2.52 18.94
CA LYS A 211 3.25 -3.99 18.90
C LYS A 211 2.48 -4.76 19.97
N ARG A 212 2.03 -4.11 21.05
CA ARG A 212 1.16 -4.74 22.06
C ARG A 212 -0.26 -4.93 21.53
N LYS A 213 -0.73 -3.99 20.66
CA LYS A 213 -2.06 -4.00 20.06
C LYS A 213 -2.10 -4.75 18.74
N TYR A 214 -1.07 -4.61 17.88
CA TYR A 214 -1.03 -5.20 16.54
C TYR A 214 0.06 -6.27 16.44
N ARG A 215 -0.26 -7.36 15.73
CA ARG A 215 0.63 -8.48 15.50
C ARG A 215 1.42 -8.37 14.21
N LEU A 216 0.93 -7.56 13.27
CA LEU A 216 1.52 -7.33 11.96
C LEU A 216 1.49 -5.84 11.63
N PHE A 217 2.53 -5.39 10.93
CA PHE A 217 2.56 -4.05 10.34
C PHE A 217 2.71 -4.23 8.84
N ARG A 218 1.82 -3.62 8.09
CA ARG A 218 1.77 -3.74 6.64
C ARG A 218 2.22 -2.44 6.00
N ILE A 219 3.16 -2.51 5.04
CA ILE A 219 3.55 -1.40 4.19
C ILE A 219 3.72 -1.89 2.76
N GLY A 220 3.24 -1.11 1.79
CA GLY A 220 3.34 -1.43 0.37
C GLY A 220 4.07 -0.35 -0.41
N PHE A 221 4.86 -0.77 -1.41
CA PHE A 221 5.55 0.11 -2.34
C PHE A 221 6.02 -0.67 -3.57
N GLN A 222 6.55 0.03 -4.57
CA GLN A 222 7.14 -0.59 -5.76
C GLN A 222 8.34 -1.48 -5.40
N GLN A 223 8.48 -2.61 -6.08
CA GLN A 223 9.49 -3.65 -5.75
C GLN A 223 10.92 -3.10 -5.67
N ASN A 224 11.29 -2.18 -6.55
CA ASN A 224 12.62 -1.57 -6.61
C ASN A 224 12.68 -0.17 -5.96
N SER A 225 11.71 0.14 -5.10
CA SER A 225 11.68 1.42 -4.40
C SER A 225 12.81 1.53 -3.39
N PRO A 226 13.45 2.71 -3.24
CA PRO A 226 14.42 2.98 -2.18
C PRO A 226 13.82 2.81 -0.77
N LEU A 227 12.50 2.86 -0.64
CA LEU A 227 11.79 2.60 0.61
C LEU A 227 12.05 1.20 1.18
N ALA A 228 12.44 0.23 0.35
CA ALA A 228 12.80 -1.11 0.83
C ALA A 228 13.95 -1.08 1.85
N ALA A 229 14.89 -0.15 1.72
CA ALA A 229 16.02 0.01 2.64
C ALA A 229 15.58 0.45 4.06
N LEU A 230 14.40 1.08 4.19
CA LEU A 230 13.85 1.49 5.49
C LEU A 230 13.50 0.27 6.36
N LEU A 231 13.21 -0.89 5.75
CA LEU A 231 12.86 -2.13 6.44
C LEU A 231 14.07 -2.99 6.83
N SER A 232 15.28 -2.51 6.55
CA SER A 232 16.51 -3.24 6.93
C SER A 232 16.54 -3.56 8.43
N GLY A 233 16.84 -4.83 8.75
CA GLY A 233 16.87 -5.33 10.12
C GLY A 233 15.49 -5.62 10.73
N LEU A 234 14.40 -5.45 10.00
CA LEU A 234 13.05 -5.83 10.44
C LEU A 234 12.65 -7.16 9.78
N PRO A 235 12.25 -8.19 10.55
CA PRO A 235 11.73 -9.43 9.99
C PRO A 235 10.42 -9.14 9.25
N HIS A 236 10.37 -9.48 7.96
CA HIS A 236 9.17 -9.26 7.16
C HIS A 236 8.98 -10.30 6.06
N LEU A 237 7.74 -10.53 5.68
CA LEU A 237 7.33 -11.35 4.55
C LEU A 237 6.90 -10.45 3.41
N LYS A 238 7.28 -10.80 2.19
CA LYS A 238 6.93 -10.09 0.97
C LYS A 238 5.81 -10.81 0.21
N ILE A 239 4.78 -10.08 -0.17
CA ILE A 239 3.77 -10.52 -1.13
C ILE A 239 3.93 -9.68 -2.38
N HIS A 240 4.17 -10.34 -3.50
CA HIS A 240 4.38 -9.68 -4.79
C HIS A 240 3.06 -9.50 -5.54
N LEU A 241 2.89 -8.33 -6.12
CA LEU A 241 1.74 -7.93 -6.90
C LEU A 241 2.21 -7.44 -8.26
N ASN A 242 1.43 -7.75 -9.29
CA ASN A 242 1.60 -7.14 -10.61
C ASN A 242 0.64 -5.95 -10.74
N CYS A 243 1.13 -4.85 -11.28
CA CYS A 243 0.36 -3.65 -11.59
C CYS A 243 0.21 -3.53 -13.12
N TYR A 244 -1.02 -3.34 -13.57
CA TYR A 244 -1.37 -3.22 -14.98
C TYR A 244 -2.17 -1.94 -15.21
N ILE A 245 -2.08 -1.42 -16.43
CA ILE A 245 -2.94 -0.36 -16.95
C ILE A 245 -3.74 -0.91 -18.12
N ALA A 246 -5.03 -0.60 -18.14
CA ALA A 246 -5.89 -0.75 -19.29
C ALA A 246 -6.29 0.62 -19.84
N SER A 247 -6.22 0.77 -21.15
CA SER A 247 -6.75 1.90 -21.88
C SER A 247 -7.34 1.41 -23.21
N ASP A 248 -8.50 1.93 -23.57
CA ASP A 248 -9.08 1.71 -24.91
C ASP A 248 -8.41 2.60 -25.97
N LYS A 249 -7.68 3.64 -25.56
CA LYS A 249 -6.91 4.52 -26.43
C LYS A 249 -5.68 3.80 -26.97
N LYS A 250 -5.46 3.87 -28.29
CA LYS A 250 -4.31 3.28 -28.99
C LYS A 250 -3.39 4.34 -29.59
N ASP A 251 -3.56 5.59 -29.20
CA ASP A 251 -2.76 6.70 -29.65
C ASP A 251 -1.31 6.65 -29.11
N ASP A 252 -0.44 7.44 -29.70
CA ASP A 252 0.96 7.49 -29.33
C ASP A 252 1.17 8.12 -27.95
N GLU A 253 0.28 9.02 -27.52
CA GLU A 253 0.31 9.64 -26.20
C GLU A 253 0.10 8.58 -25.09
N THR A 254 -0.90 7.71 -25.26
CA THR A 254 -1.13 6.58 -24.35
C THR A 254 0.06 5.62 -24.30
N ARG A 255 0.70 5.34 -25.44
CA ARG A 255 1.90 4.48 -25.50
C ARG A 255 3.07 5.11 -24.77
N LEU A 256 3.33 6.40 -24.96
CA LEU A 256 4.38 7.14 -24.28
C LEU A 256 4.15 7.17 -22.76
N LEU A 257 2.92 7.40 -22.34
CA LEU A 257 2.55 7.39 -20.93
C LEU A 257 2.80 6.02 -20.28
N ILE A 258 2.34 4.93 -20.92
CA ILE A 258 2.58 3.56 -20.44
C ILE A 258 4.09 3.27 -20.36
N SER A 259 4.86 3.71 -21.34
CA SER A 259 6.33 3.58 -21.35
C SER A 259 6.97 4.33 -20.19
N GLY A 260 6.55 5.57 -19.94
CA GLY A 260 7.00 6.37 -18.80
C GLY A 260 6.71 5.71 -17.46
N LEU A 261 5.50 5.15 -17.28
CA LEU A 261 5.11 4.45 -16.07
C LEU A 261 5.91 3.15 -15.84
N ARG A 262 6.36 2.48 -16.89
CA ARG A 262 7.25 1.30 -16.80
C ARG A 262 8.64 1.64 -16.30
N GLN A 263 9.16 2.78 -16.68
CA GLN A 263 10.52 3.22 -16.35
C GLN A 263 10.59 4.03 -15.06
N GLY A 264 9.49 4.70 -14.70
CA GLY A 264 9.42 5.60 -13.55
C GLY A 264 9.14 4.91 -12.23
N GLN A 265 9.25 5.68 -11.16
CA GLN A 265 8.72 5.31 -9.85
C GLN A 265 7.22 5.57 -9.85
N ILE A 266 6.44 4.59 -9.39
CA ILE A 266 5.01 4.75 -9.20
C ILE A 266 4.66 4.68 -7.71
N TRP A 267 3.64 5.41 -7.31
CA TRP A 267 3.07 5.30 -5.99
C TRP A 267 1.63 4.79 -6.09
N GLU A 268 1.32 3.79 -5.31
CA GLU A 268 -0.04 3.29 -5.13
C GLU A 268 -0.31 3.06 -3.65
N ASP A 269 -1.42 3.59 -3.16
CA ASP A 269 -1.83 3.40 -1.78
C ASP A 269 -2.36 1.99 -1.54
N LEU A 270 -1.46 1.05 -1.32
CA LEU A 270 -1.78 -0.36 -1.09
C LEU A 270 -2.55 -0.61 0.23
N SER A 271 -2.81 0.40 1.04
CA SER A 271 -3.70 0.29 2.20
C SER A 271 -5.17 0.14 1.79
N LEU A 272 -5.51 0.60 0.59
CA LEU A 272 -6.87 0.55 0.05
C LEU A 272 -7.21 -0.80 -0.60
N HIS A 273 -6.23 -1.67 -0.81
CA HIS A 273 -6.35 -2.98 -1.49
C HIS A 273 -6.42 -4.20 -0.57
#